data_ce892889d1f84734a3796f6ab8bb49ec
#
_entry.id   ce892889d1f84734a3796f6ab8bb49ec
#
_cell.length_a   1.000
_cell.length_b   1.000
_cell.length_c   1.000
_cell.angle_alpha   90.00
_cell.angle_beta   90.00
_cell.angle_gamma   90.00
#
_symmetry.space_group_name_H-M   'P 1'
#
loop_
_entity.id
_entity.type
_entity.pdbx_description
1 polymer ?
#
loop_
_entity_poly.entity_id
_entity_poly.type
_entity_poly.pdbx_seq_one_letter_code
_entity_poly.pdbx_strand_id
1 'polypeptide(L)'
;MLQSLFPGGIRLPDHKSSTADRPIRELPVPSRLYVPLKQHIGNPTQPVVAPGDTVLKGDVVGEPEGFVSVPVHAPTSGTVVAVGDYPAPHPSGLAAPTVVIEADGHDQWTDLEPHPDYDHLGPQAVRALIRRAGLVGM
;
A
#
# COMPACT_ATOMS: atom_id res chain seq x y z
N MET A 1 -23.28 0.37 43.58
CA MET A 1 -22.11 0.15 42.70
C MET A 1 -22.20 -1.27 42.17
N LEU A 2 -22.61 -1.44 40.92
CA LEU A 2 -22.56 -2.74 40.25
C LEU A 2 -21.10 -2.99 39.88
N GLN A 3 -20.44 -3.87 40.63
CA GLN A 3 -19.14 -4.39 40.25
C GLN A 3 -19.31 -5.16 38.93
N SER A 4 -18.54 -4.75 37.92
CA SER A 4 -18.47 -5.46 36.64
C SER A 4 -18.14 -6.92 36.90
N LEU A 5 -19.07 -7.82 36.60
CA LEU A 5 -18.92 -9.27 36.71
C LEU A 5 -18.02 -9.86 35.61
N PHE A 6 -17.40 -9.01 34.76
CA PHE A 6 -16.50 -9.46 33.71
C PHE A 6 -15.05 -9.32 34.18
N PRO A 7 -14.37 -10.44 34.49
CA PRO A 7 -13.02 -10.43 35.12
C PRO A 7 -11.89 -10.03 34.18
N GLY A 8 -12.20 -9.38 33.06
CA GLY A 8 -11.21 -8.99 32.05
C GLY A 8 -10.97 -10.04 30.98
N GLY A 9 -10.48 -9.62 29.83
CA GLY A 9 -10.16 -10.49 28.71
C GLY A 9 -8.90 -11.33 28.94
N ILE A 10 -8.68 -12.32 28.09
CA ILE A 10 -7.45 -13.12 28.06
C ILE A 10 -6.31 -12.20 27.60
N ARG A 11 -5.22 -12.14 28.39
CA ARG A 11 -3.97 -11.50 27.96
C ARG A 11 -3.19 -12.50 27.13
N LEU A 12 -3.12 -12.27 25.83
CA LEU A 12 -2.24 -13.04 24.97
C LEU A 12 -0.79 -12.53 25.10
N PRO A 13 0.21 -13.43 25.01
CA PRO A 13 1.61 -13.02 24.94
C PRO A 13 1.80 -12.15 23.68
N ASP A 14 2.30 -10.94 23.82
CA ASP A 14 2.51 -10.01 22.71
C ASP A 14 3.86 -10.18 22.02
N HIS A 15 4.77 -10.96 22.60
CA HIS A 15 6.12 -11.26 22.12
C HIS A 15 6.96 -10.00 21.78
N LYS A 16 6.56 -8.83 22.27
CA LYS A 16 7.23 -7.54 21.95
C LYS A 16 8.59 -7.39 22.64
N SER A 17 8.80 -8.10 23.73
CA SER A 17 10.06 -8.03 24.51
C SER A 17 11.31 -8.35 23.70
N SER A 18 11.19 -9.17 22.65
CA SER A 18 12.32 -9.52 21.78
C SER A 18 12.80 -8.36 20.87
N THR A 19 11.97 -7.35 20.68
CA THR A 19 12.23 -6.23 19.78
C THR A 19 12.06 -4.86 20.42
N ALA A 20 11.50 -4.77 21.63
CA ALA A 20 11.15 -3.50 22.28
C ALA A 20 12.34 -2.55 22.44
N ASP A 21 13.52 -3.07 22.73
CA ASP A 21 14.75 -2.29 22.95
C ASP A 21 15.64 -2.19 21.70
N ARG A 22 15.13 -2.63 20.54
CA ARG A 22 15.91 -2.57 19.29
C ARG A 22 15.57 -1.31 18.51
N PRO A 23 16.57 -0.60 17.96
CA PRO A 23 16.32 0.53 17.09
C PRO A 23 15.59 0.07 15.81
N ILE A 24 14.78 0.97 15.25
CA ILE A 24 14.19 0.78 13.92
C ILE A 24 15.33 0.67 12.91
N ARG A 25 15.24 -0.30 12.03
CA ARG A 25 16.19 -0.52 10.95
C ARG A 25 15.49 -0.31 9.61
N GLU A 26 16.17 0.35 8.71
CA GLU A 26 15.76 0.44 7.32
C GLU A 26 16.05 -0.88 6.60
N LEU A 27 15.05 -1.37 5.86
CA LEU A 27 15.22 -2.50 4.96
C LEU A 27 15.73 -1.97 3.61
N PRO A 28 16.84 -2.50 3.06
CA PRO A 28 17.26 -2.13 1.72
C PRO A 28 16.17 -2.49 0.70
N VAL A 29 16.00 -1.66 -0.33
CA VAL A 29 15.03 -1.93 -1.40
C VAL A 29 15.43 -3.25 -2.10
N PRO A 30 14.53 -4.24 -2.15
CA PRO A 30 14.80 -5.48 -2.87
C PRO A 30 14.96 -5.23 -4.36
N SER A 31 15.73 -6.06 -5.05
CA SER A 31 15.90 -5.96 -6.52
C SER A 31 14.60 -6.17 -7.30
N ARG A 32 13.63 -6.87 -6.70
CA ARG A 32 12.33 -7.13 -7.32
C ARG A 32 11.21 -7.04 -6.29
N LEU A 33 10.15 -6.30 -6.64
CA LEU A 33 8.96 -6.10 -5.81
C LEU A 33 7.72 -6.61 -6.53
N TYR A 34 6.88 -7.29 -5.77
CA TYR A 34 5.56 -7.77 -6.21
C TYR A 34 4.51 -6.88 -5.58
N VAL A 35 3.81 -6.09 -6.40
CA VAL A 35 2.83 -5.10 -5.97
C VAL A 35 1.43 -5.62 -6.26
N PRO A 36 0.72 -6.19 -5.26
CA PRO A 36 -0.64 -6.67 -5.46
C PRO A 36 -1.57 -5.51 -5.83
N LEU A 37 -2.45 -5.74 -6.80
CA LEU A 37 -3.46 -4.78 -7.22
C LEU A 37 -4.71 -4.79 -6.33
N LYS A 38 -4.76 -5.66 -5.32
CA LYS A 38 -5.77 -5.69 -4.27
C LYS A 38 -5.10 -5.59 -2.90
N GLN A 39 -5.11 -4.40 -2.31
CA GLN A 39 -4.48 -4.10 -1.03
C GLN A 39 -5.47 -3.70 0.08
N HIS A 40 -6.75 -3.63 -0.23
CA HIS A 40 -7.81 -3.22 0.68
C HIS A 40 -9.10 -3.99 0.41
N ILE A 41 -10.13 -3.78 1.25
CA ILE A 41 -11.48 -4.30 1.01
C ILE A 41 -12.07 -3.64 -0.26
N GLY A 42 -12.85 -4.39 -1.01
CA GLY A 42 -13.49 -3.93 -2.25
C GLY A 42 -12.87 -4.55 -3.50
N ASN A 43 -12.99 -3.86 -4.63
CA ASN A 43 -12.51 -4.35 -5.91
C ASN A 43 -10.99 -4.21 -6.04
N PRO A 44 -10.30 -5.15 -6.72
CA PRO A 44 -8.92 -4.93 -7.14
C PRO A 44 -8.86 -3.76 -8.11
N THR A 45 -7.70 -3.11 -8.18
CA THR A 45 -7.44 -2.08 -9.19
C THR A 45 -7.11 -2.72 -10.55
N GLN A 46 -7.33 -1.97 -11.63
CA GLN A 46 -6.91 -2.37 -12.97
C GLN A 46 -5.49 -1.88 -13.24
N PRO A 47 -4.57 -2.72 -13.75
CA PRO A 47 -3.23 -2.28 -14.08
C PRO A 47 -3.26 -1.25 -15.21
N VAL A 48 -2.49 -0.17 -15.07
CA VAL A 48 -2.33 0.89 -16.08
C VAL A 48 -0.92 0.92 -16.67
N VAL A 49 -0.11 -0.07 -16.30
CA VAL A 49 1.25 -0.27 -16.78
C VAL A 49 1.42 -1.63 -17.43
N ALA A 50 2.40 -1.75 -18.32
CA ALA A 50 2.74 -2.97 -19.04
C ALA A 50 4.21 -3.35 -18.85
N PRO A 51 4.59 -4.62 -19.07
CA PRO A 51 5.99 -5.02 -19.08
C PRO A 51 6.81 -4.17 -20.06
N GLY A 52 7.93 -3.62 -19.55
CA GLY A 52 8.80 -2.68 -20.28
C GLY A 52 8.62 -1.23 -19.87
N ASP A 53 7.54 -0.87 -19.19
CA ASP A 53 7.33 0.51 -18.72
C ASP A 53 8.29 0.84 -17.57
N THR A 54 8.80 2.07 -17.59
CA THR A 54 9.56 2.63 -16.47
C THR A 54 8.61 3.39 -15.55
N VAL A 55 8.76 3.18 -14.25
CA VAL A 55 7.97 3.84 -13.21
C VAL A 55 8.86 4.50 -12.19
N LEU A 56 8.38 5.60 -11.62
CA LEU A 56 8.96 6.26 -10.46
C LEU A 56 8.20 5.87 -9.20
N LYS A 57 8.83 6.00 -8.05
CA LYS A 57 8.18 5.82 -6.75
C LYS A 57 7.01 6.79 -6.61
N GLY A 58 5.83 6.28 -6.35
CA GLY A 58 4.61 7.08 -6.25
C GLY A 58 3.80 7.18 -7.55
N ASP A 59 4.31 6.68 -8.69
CA ASP A 59 3.49 6.57 -9.91
C ASP A 59 2.34 5.59 -9.72
N VAL A 60 1.19 5.91 -10.30
CA VAL A 60 0.03 5.01 -10.28
C VAL A 60 0.30 3.82 -11.19
N VAL A 61 0.26 2.62 -10.64
CA VAL A 61 0.41 1.35 -11.37
C VAL A 61 -0.91 0.58 -11.47
N GLY A 62 -1.90 0.96 -10.66
CA GLY A 62 -3.25 0.39 -10.71
C GLY A 62 -4.30 1.46 -10.44
N GLU A 63 -5.24 1.62 -11.38
CA GLU A 63 -6.37 2.53 -11.26
C GLU A 63 -7.55 1.88 -10.53
N PRO A 64 -8.28 2.64 -9.70
CA PRO A 64 -9.40 2.11 -8.92
C PRO A 64 -10.57 1.69 -9.81
N GLU A 65 -11.20 0.56 -9.50
CA GLU A 65 -12.42 0.10 -10.14
C GLU A 65 -13.60 0.17 -9.17
N GLY A 66 -14.64 0.93 -9.57
CA GLY A 66 -15.85 1.09 -8.78
C GLY A 66 -15.72 2.08 -7.62
N PHE A 67 -16.69 2.01 -6.69
CA PHE A 67 -16.81 2.98 -5.60
C PHE A 67 -15.85 2.69 -4.44
N VAL A 68 -15.70 1.40 -4.08
CA VAL A 68 -14.82 0.96 -2.98
C VAL A 68 -13.51 0.47 -3.58
N SER A 69 -12.70 1.42 -4.02
CA SER A 69 -11.37 1.17 -4.58
C SER A 69 -10.54 2.46 -4.56
N VAL A 70 -9.25 2.34 -4.39
CA VAL A 70 -8.26 3.44 -4.48
C VAL A 70 -7.09 3.01 -5.35
N PRO A 71 -6.33 3.95 -5.96
CA PRO A 71 -5.18 3.61 -6.78
C PRO A 71 -4.09 2.89 -5.99
N VAL A 72 -3.32 2.07 -6.69
CA VAL A 72 -2.10 1.43 -6.20
C VAL A 72 -0.91 2.11 -6.85
N HIS A 73 0.10 2.43 -6.05
CA HIS A 73 1.28 3.18 -6.49
C HIS A 73 2.54 2.30 -6.47
N ALA A 74 3.50 2.65 -7.33
CA ALA A 74 4.81 2.03 -7.33
C ALA A 74 5.56 2.34 -6.03
N PRO A 75 6.08 1.33 -5.31
CA PRO A 75 6.79 1.53 -4.04
C PRO A 75 8.24 1.99 -4.21
N THR A 76 8.80 1.91 -5.42
CA THR A 76 10.15 2.33 -5.79
C THR A 76 10.21 2.64 -7.28
N SER A 77 11.29 3.28 -7.74
CA SER A 77 11.58 3.44 -9.16
C SER A 77 12.16 2.16 -9.78
N GLY A 78 11.89 1.96 -11.06
CA GLY A 78 12.37 0.79 -11.79
C GLY A 78 11.59 0.49 -13.05
N THR A 79 11.69 -0.76 -13.51
CA THR A 79 11.03 -1.23 -14.73
C THR A 79 9.98 -2.29 -14.38
N VAL A 80 8.79 -2.17 -14.94
CA VAL A 80 7.76 -3.21 -14.87
C VAL A 80 8.24 -4.40 -15.71
N VAL A 81 8.42 -5.56 -15.08
CA VAL A 81 8.89 -6.77 -15.77
C VAL A 81 7.78 -7.77 -16.02
N ALA A 82 6.68 -7.69 -15.27
CA ALA A 82 5.51 -8.55 -15.48
C ALA A 82 4.25 -7.90 -14.90
N VAL A 83 3.10 -8.24 -15.51
CA VAL A 83 1.76 -7.99 -14.97
C VAL A 83 0.99 -9.31 -15.09
N GLY A 84 0.47 -9.85 -13.98
CA GLY A 84 -0.20 -11.14 -13.97
C GLY A 84 -0.53 -11.62 -12.55
N ASP A 85 -0.95 -12.86 -12.45
CA ASP A 85 -1.34 -13.46 -11.19
C ASP A 85 -0.14 -14.06 -10.45
N TYR A 86 0.10 -13.60 -9.22
CA TYR A 86 1.15 -14.09 -8.33
C TYR A 86 0.57 -14.41 -6.95
N PRO A 87 1.21 -15.30 -6.18
CA PRO A 87 0.78 -15.60 -4.81
C PRO A 87 0.67 -14.33 -3.99
N ALA A 88 -0.53 -14.07 -3.45
CA ALA A 88 -0.77 -12.91 -2.60
C ALA A 88 -0.09 -13.09 -1.23
N PRO A 89 0.36 -12.02 -0.57
CA PRO A 89 0.88 -12.05 0.79
C PRO A 89 -0.27 -12.23 1.81
N HIS A 90 -1.04 -13.29 1.64
CA HIS A 90 -2.20 -13.66 2.44
C HIS A 90 -2.09 -15.14 2.84
N PRO A 91 -2.55 -15.55 4.03
CA PRO A 91 -2.46 -16.94 4.50
C PRO A 91 -3.04 -17.99 3.56
N SER A 92 -3.99 -17.61 2.68
CA SER A 92 -4.55 -18.53 1.67
C SER A 92 -3.55 -18.96 0.60
N GLY A 93 -2.51 -18.15 0.33
CA GLY A 93 -1.56 -18.38 -0.77
C GLY A 93 -2.18 -18.33 -2.17
N LEU A 94 -3.44 -17.89 -2.29
CA LEU A 94 -4.10 -17.75 -3.59
C LEU A 94 -3.42 -16.69 -4.45
N ALA A 95 -3.39 -16.92 -5.76
CA ALA A 95 -2.89 -15.96 -6.72
C ALA A 95 -3.81 -14.73 -6.82
N ALA A 96 -3.21 -13.56 -7.01
CA ALA A 96 -3.91 -12.29 -7.19
C ALA A 96 -3.21 -11.44 -8.25
N PRO A 97 -3.95 -10.58 -8.96
CA PRO A 97 -3.39 -9.64 -9.92
C PRO A 97 -2.29 -8.79 -9.27
N THR A 98 -1.13 -8.73 -9.91
CA THR A 98 0.09 -8.15 -9.35
C THR A 98 0.92 -7.52 -10.45
N VAL A 99 1.49 -6.35 -10.18
CA VAL A 99 2.53 -5.72 -10.98
C VAL A 99 3.88 -6.09 -10.38
N VAL A 100 4.81 -6.56 -11.21
CA VAL A 100 6.17 -6.90 -10.78
C VAL A 100 7.14 -5.83 -11.27
N ILE A 101 7.85 -5.19 -10.35
CA ILE A 101 8.80 -4.11 -10.63
C ILE A 101 10.21 -4.61 -10.30
N GLU A 102 11.13 -4.47 -11.24
CA GLU A 102 12.56 -4.62 -11.02
C GLU A 102 13.12 -3.25 -10.66
N ALA A 103 13.60 -3.11 -9.42
CA ALA A 103 14.09 -1.85 -8.89
C ALA A 103 15.39 -1.43 -9.59
N ASP A 104 15.52 -0.15 -9.90
CA ASP A 104 16.74 0.44 -10.51
C ASP A 104 17.80 0.82 -9.47
N GLY A 105 17.48 0.73 -8.18
CA GLY A 105 18.35 1.09 -7.07
C GLY A 105 18.45 2.58 -6.78
N HIS A 106 17.73 3.43 -7.51
CA HIS A 106 17.73 4.88 -7.31
C HIS A 106 16.63 5.37 -6.37
N ASP A 107 15.57 4.59 -6.20
CA ASP A 107 14.39 4.91 -5.36
C ASP A 107 13.84 6.34 -5.62
N GLN A 108 13.83 6.74 -6.89
CA GLN A 108 13.48 8.09 -7.33
C GLN A 108 11.99 8.32 -7.26
N TRP A 109 11.58 9.40 -6.57
CA TRP A 109 10.17 9.82 -6.51
C TRP A 109 9.70 10.47 -7.80
N THR A 110 8.43 10.25 -8.11
CA THR A 110 7.68 11.09 -9.05
C THR A 110 7.51 12.51 -8.49
N ASP A 111 7.18 13.47 -9.36
CA ASP A 111 6.88 14.84 -8.92
C ASP A 111 5.61 14.82 -8.05
N LEU A 112 5.79 15.10 -6.77
CA LEU A 112 4.68 15.21 -5.82
C LEU A 112 4.15 16.64 -5.80
N GLU A 113 2.84 16.78 -5.90
CA GLU A 113 2.15 18.06 -5.75
C GLU A 113 1.78 18.28 -4.27
N PRO A 114 2.53 19.10 -3.52
CA PRO A 114 2.17 19.40 -2.14
C PRO A 114 0.94 20.30 -2.09
N HIS A 115 0.06 20.06 -1.13
CA HIS A 115 -1.11 20.88 -0.84
C HIS A 115 -1.02 21.44 0.59
N PRO A 116 -0.15 22.44 0.84
CA PRO A 116 0.05 22.97 2.19
C PRO A 116 -1.22 23.64 2.74
N ASP A 117 -2.07 24.17 1.86
CA ASP A 117 -3.30 24.87 2.21
C ASP A 117 -4.54 23.97 2.17
N TYR A 118 -4.39 22.69 2.47
CA TYR A 118 -5.47 21.69 2.40
C TYR A 118 -6.68 22.04 3.31
N ASP A 119 -6.47 22.78 4.38
CA ASP A 119 -7.50 23.27 5.32
C ASP A 119 -8.45 24.30 4.70
N HIS A 120 -8.03 24.97 3.63
CA HIS A 120 -8.86 25.87 2.83
C HIS A 120 -9.61 25.16 1.70
N LEU A 121 -9.35 23.89 1.47
CA LEU A 121 -10.03 23.09 0.45
C LEU A 121 -11.42 22.69 0.91
N GLY A 122 -12.38 22.72 -0.03
CA GLY A 122 -13.71 22.16 0.24
C GLY A 122 -13.67 20.63 0.47
N PRO A 123 -14.67 20.06 1.16
CA PRO A 123 -14.68 18.64 1.54
C PRO A 123 -14.53 17.66 0.35
N GLN A 124 -15.04 18.04 -0.82
CA GLN A 124 -14.93 17.22 -2.02
C GLN A 124 -13.49 17.17 -2.56
N ALA A 125 -12.78 18.31 -2.54
CA ALA A 125 -11.39 18.38 -2.96
C ALA A 125 -10.48 17.58 -2.02
N VAL A 126 -10.69 17.69 -0.71
CA VAL A 126 -9.96 16.89 0.30
C VAL A 126 -10.18 15.38 0.08
N ARG A 127 -11.43 14.97 -0.15
CA ARG A 127 -11.72 13.55 -0.47
C ARG A 127 -11.03 13.08 -1.75
N ALA A 128 -10.96 13.92 -2.77
CA ALA A 128 -10.27 13.60 -4.01
C ALA A 128 -8.75 13.42 -3.79
N LEU A 129 -8.14 14.28 -2.97
CA LEU A 129 -6.73 14.15 -2.58
C LEU A 129 -6.47 12.85 -1.80
N ILE A 130 -7.30 12.54 -0.79
CA ILE A 130 -7.21 11.29 -0.03
C ILE A 130 -7.31 10.08 -0.94
N ARG A 131 -8.29 10.09 -1.88
CA ARG A 131 -8.46 9.00 -2.83
C ARG A 131 -7.26 8.88 -3.76
N ARG A 132 -6.77 9.99 -4.35
CA ARG A 132 -5.59 10.00 -5.23
C ARG A 132 -4.33 9.48 -4.54
N ALA A 133 -4.17 9.79 -3.26
CA ALA A 133 -3.06 9.28 -2.45
C ALA A 133 -3.18 7.79 -2.07
N GLY A 134 -4.25 7.10 -2.47
CA GLY A 134 -4.46 5.69 -2.16
C GLY A 134 -4.72 5.42 -0.67
N LEU A 135 -5.17 6.41 0.09
CA LEU A 135 -5.43 6.27 1.51
C LEU A 135 -6.78 5.60 1.77
N VAL A 136 -6.77 4.54 2.57
CA VAL A 136 -7.95 3.81 3.01
C VAL A 136 -7.97 3.72 4.53
N GLY A 137 -9.21 3.67 5.10
CA GLY A 137 -9.38 3.29 6.50
C GLY A 137 -9.17 1.78 6.69
N MET A 138 -8.59 1.41 7.82
CA MET A 138 -8.47 0.00 8.24
C MET A 138 -9.64 -0.37 9.17
#